data_33432abdab0236d2cd6e1a9b53e53e75
#
_entry.id   33432abdab0236d2cd6e1a9b53e53e75
#
_cell.length_a   1.000
_cell.length_b   1.000
_cell.length_c   1.000
_cell.angle_alpha   90.00
_cell.angle_beta   90.00
_cell.angle_gamma   90.00
#
_symmetry.space_group_name_H-M   'P 1'
#
loop_
_entity.id
_entity.type
_entity.pdbx_description
1 polymer ?
#
loop_
_entity_poly.entity_id
_entity_poly.type
_entity_poly.pdbx_seq_one_letter_code
_entity_poly.pdbx_strand_id
1 'polypeptide(L)'
;MDRSRLPLPLTAGVLLLLGAGGRIALHGHPNVETVMVATFLAAMLLPFAWACTVTMGMLLLSDWWLGYLWGSPIVAFTYSGFLLVALASRRWRPQIGGHLSSGLVMRFAGAGVVFAVVYDGWTNFGVFWLWWAHTPGNLLAVYTLGLPFILYHLLSSIMTFTLVGLPLWLALS
;
A
#
# COMPACT_ATOMS: atom_id res chain seq x y z
N MET A 1 30.60 -9.13 -1.79
CA MET A 1 30.38 -8.02 -0.85
C MET A 1 29.10 -8.33 -0.10
N ASP A 2 29.25 -8.72 1.16
CA ASP A 2 28.11 -8.91 2.06
C ASP A 2 27.48 -7.53 2.32
N ARG A 3 26.34 -7.24 1.65
CA ARG A 3 25.60 -6.02 1.93
C ARG A 3 25.00 -6.22 3.32
N SER A 4 25.59 -5.58 4.32
CA SER A 4 25.05 -5.56 5.68
C SER A 4 23.62 -5.02 5.63
N ARG A 5 22.64 -5.93 5.67
CA ARG A 5 21.23 -5.55 5.78
C ARG A 5 21.07 -4.68 7.03
N LEU A 6 20.32 -3.59 6.90
CA LEU A 6 19.99 -2.77 8.06
C LEU A 6 19.33 -3.64 9.15
N PRO A 7 19.60 -3.37 10.44
CA PRO A 7 18.91 -4.05 11.53
C PRO A 7 17.38 -3.97 11.38
N LEU A 8 16.68 -5.04 11.71
CA LEU A 8 15.22 -5.12 11.60
C LEU A 8 14.47 -3.89 12.18
N PRO A 9 14.83 -3.41 13.41
CA PRO A 9 14.15 -2.24 13.97
C PRO A 9 14.36 -0.96 13.14
N LEU A 10 15.55 -0.79 12.56
CA LEU A 10 15.86 0.38 11.75
C LEU A 10 15.11 0.33 10.43
N THR A 11 15.08 -0.82 9.76
CA THR A 11 14.28 -1.03 8.54
C THR A 11 12.79 -0.78 8.82
N ALA A 12 12.27 -1.32 9.92
CA ALA A 12 10.89 -1.11 10.33
C ALA A 12 10.59 0.38 10.59
N GLY A 13 11.50 1.08 11.29
CA GLY A 13 11.37 2.53 11.56
C GLY A 13 11.37 3.37 10.29
N VAL A 14 12.28 3.10 9.35
CA VAL A 14 12.33 3.80 8.05
C VAL A 14 11.04 3.60 7.27
N LEU A 15 10.51 2.37 7.21
CA LEU A 15 9.28 2.09 6.49
C LEU A 15 8.06 2.70 7.17
N LEU A 16 8.02 2.69 8.50
CA LEU A 16 6.95 3.32 9.27
C LEU A 16 6.91 4.84 9.03
N LEU A 17 8.08 5.49 9.04
CA LEU A 17 8.19 6.93 8.74
C LEU A 17 7.82 7.24 7.29
N LEU A 18 8.22 6.41 6.33
CA LEU A 18 7.84 6.55 4.93
C LEU A 18 6.32 6.46 4.76
N GLY A 19 5.70 5.44 5.32
CA GLY A 19 4.26 5.20 5.17
C GLY A 19 3.43 6.27 5.89
N ALA A 20 3.62 6.43 7.20
CA ALA A 20 2.85 7.39 7.99
C ALA A 20 3.18 8.84 7.62
N GLY A 21 4.47 9.18 7.52
CA GLY A 21 4.91 10.53 7.18
C GLY A 21 4.50 10.96 5.77
N GLY A 22 4.65 10.07 4.79
CA GLY A 22 4.23 10.35 3.43
C GLY A 22 2.70 10.51 3.31
N ARG A 23 1.91 9.67 4.01
CA ARG A 23 0.46 9.84 4.04
C ARG A 23 0.02 11.15 4.67
N ILE A 24 0.66 11.58 5.75
CA ILE A 24 0.39 12.87 6.39
C ILE A 24 0.78 14.03 5.45
N ALA A 25 1.97 13.95 4.85
CA ALA A 25 2.44 15.00 3.95
C ALA A 25 1.60 15.14 2.67
N LEU A 26 1.06 14.02 2.18
CA LEU A 26 0.30 13.94 0.92
C LEU A 26 -1.22 13.93 1.13
N HIS A 27 -1.72 14.12 2.36
CA HIS A 27 -3.16 13.99 2.67
C HIS A 27 -4.07 14.90 1.85
N GLY A 28 -3.57 16.03 1.35
CA GLY A 28 -4.30 16.92 0.45
C GLY A 28 -4.43 16.43 -1.00
N HIS A 29 -3.79 15.30 -1.32
CA HIS A 29 -3.81 14.72 -2.66
C HIS A 29 -4.45 13.33 -2.60
N PRO A 30 -5.75 13.20 -2.92
CA PRO A 30 -6.46 11.93 -2.83
C PRO A 30 -5.74 10.82 -3.60
N ASN A 31 -5.64 9.64 -3.00
CA ASN A 31 -5.00 8.45 -3.59
C ASN A 31 -3.51 8.61 -3.96
N VAL A 32 -2.84 9.67 -3.50
CA VAL A 32 -1.39 9.81 -3.57
C VAL A 32 -0.83 9.54 -2.19
N GLU A 33 -0.39 8.33 -1.96
CA GLU A 33 0.12 7.95 -0.64
C GLU A 33 1.28 6.95 -0.73
N THR A 34 2.05 6.88 0.33
CA THR A 34 3.22 5.99 0.41
C THR A 34 2.96 4.74 1.24
N VAL A 35 1.79 4.59 1.88
CA VAL A 35 1.49 3.44 2.75
C VAL A 35 1.52 2.13 1.97
N MET A 36 0.99 2.11 0.74
CA MET A 36 0.93 0.90 -0.06
C MET A 36 2.34 0.39 -0.43
N VAL A 37 3.21 1.28 -0.92
CA VAL A 37 4.59 0.93 -1.25
C VAL A 37 5.41 0.59 -0.01
N ALA A 38 5.19 1.28 1.13
CA ALA A 38 5.84 0.95 2.39
C ALA A 38 5.38 -0.41 2.93
N THR A 39 4.09 -0.74 2.82
CA THR A 39 3.53 -2.06 3.15
C THR A 39 4.14 -3.16 2.27
N PHE A 40 4.24 -2.92 0.96
CA PHE A 40 4.91 -3.84 0.04
C PHE A 40 6.37 -4.08 0.45
N LEU A 41 7.14 -3.03 0.68
CA LEU A 41 8.54 -3.14 1.12
C LEU A 41 8.67 -3.83 2.48
N ALA A 42 7.78 -3.54 3.42
CA ALA A 42 7.75 -4.21 4.73
C ALA A 42 7.54 -5.72 4.56
N ALA A 43 6.60 -6.14 3.72
CA ALA A 43 6.34 -7.56 3.45
C ALA A 43 7.50 -8.25 2.73
N MET A 44 8.28 -7.50 1.94
CA MET A 44 9.46 -8.00 1.22
C MET A 44 10.71 -8.10 2.10
N LEU A 45 10.93 -7.12 2.99
CA LEU A 45 12.18 -6.98 3.75
C LEU A 45 12.10 -7.57 5.16
N LEU A 46 10.90 -7.59 5.77
CA LEU A 46 10.72 -7.97 7.17
C LEU A 46 10.05 -9.35 7.32
N PRO A 47 10.20 -10.01 8.48
CA PRO A 47 9.32 -11.12 8.87
C PRO A 47 7.85 -10.69 8.86
N PHE A 48 6.93 -11.62 8.59
CA PHE A 48 5.52 -11.29 8.37
C PHE A 48 4.86 -10.55 9.54
N ALA A 49 5.11 -10.99 10.77
CA ALA A 49 4.57 -10.32 11.95
C ALA A 49 5.02 -8.85 12.02
N TRP A 50 6.31 -8.59 11.76
CA TRP A 50 6.86 -7.23 11.69
C TRP A 50 6.24 -6.42 10.55
N ALA A 51 6.05 -7.02 9.37
CA ALA A 51 5.41 -6.35 8.25
C ALA A 51 3.98 -5.93 8.59
N CYS A 52 3.19 -6.82 9.20
CA CYS A 52 1.83 -6.49 9.67
C CYS A 52 1.85 -5.40 10.74
N THR A 53 2.73 -5.50 11.74
CA THR A 53 2.85 -4.49 12.80
C THR A 53 3.22 -3.12 12.25
N VAL A 54 4.19 -3.05 11.33
CA VAL A 54 4.60 -1.79 10.67
C VAL A 54 3.45 -1.24 9.84
N THR A 55 2.75 -2.07 9.06
CA THR A 55 1.59 -1.64 8.26
C THR A 55 0.48 -1.08 9.14
N MET A 56 0.10 -1.79 10.20
CA MET A 56 -0.90 -1.31 11.15
C MET A 56 -0.44 -0.04 11.87
N GLY A 57 0.83 0.02 12.25
CA GLY A 57 1.43 1.21 12.87
C GLY A 57 1.37 2.45 11.97
N MET A 58 1.68 2.30 10.66
CA MET A 58 1.57 3.40 9.69
C MET A 58 0.13 3.95 9.62
N LEU A 59 -0.85 3.05 9.52
CA LEU A 59 -2.26 3.42 9.42
C LEU A 59 -2.75 4.08 10.70
N LEU A 60 -2.51 3.45 11.86
CA LEU A 60 -2.95 3.98 13.15
C LEU A 60 -2.34 5.35 13.46
N LEU A 61 -1.03 5.52 13.25
CA LEU A 61 -0.34 6.79 13.52
C LEU A 61 -0.82 7.90 12.58
N SER A 62 -0.96 7.61 11.28
CA SER A 62 -1.42 8.61 10.32
C SER A 62 -2.90 8.96 10.52
N ASP A 63 -3.77 7.97 10.80
CA ASP A 63 -5.18 8.23 11.05
C ASP A 63 -5.41 8.96 12.37
N TRP A 64 -4.60 8.66 13.41
CA TRP A 64 -4.63 9.43 14.65
C TRP A 64 -4.25 10.89 14.41
N TRP A 65 -3.17 11.13 13.67
CA TRP A 65 -2.72 12.49 13.35
C TRP A 65 -3.74 13.26 12.51
N LEU A 66 -4.35 12.60 11.53
CA LEU A 66 -5.31 13.20 10.60
C LEU A 66 -6.75 13.27 11.17
N GLY A 67 -7.00 12.70 12.36
CA GLY A 67 -8.31 12.70 12.98
C GLY A 67 -9.29 11.66 12.39
N TYR A 68 -8.81 10.66 11.66
CA TYR A 68 -9.66 9.66 10.98
C TYR A 68 -9.92 8.39 11.80
N LEU A 69 -9.25 8.22 12.95
CA LEU A 69 -9.16 6.94 13.67
C LEU A 69 -10.51 6.32 14.04
N TRP A 70 -11.53 7.14 14.29
CA TRP A 70 -12.86 6.67 14.73
C TRP A 70 -14.00 7.18 13.85
N GLY A 71 -13.69 7.72 12.68
CA GLY A 71 -14.65 8.51 11.90
C GLY A 71 -15.63 7.68 11.06
N SER A 72 -15.29 6.42 10.68
CA SER A 72 -16.11 5.70 9.69
C SER A 72 -15.86 4.19 9.71
N PRO A 73 -16.91 3.36 9.54
CA PRO A 73 -16.77 1.89 9.45
C PRO A 73 -15.95 1.40 8.27
N ILE A 74 -15.71 2.23 7.24
CA ILE A 74 -14.86 1.90 6.09
C ILE A 74 -13.41 1.59 6.51
N VAL A 75 -12.98 2.07 7.67
CA VAL A 75 -11.65 1.80 8.23
C VAL A 75 -11.36 0.29 8.30
N ALA A 76 -12.37 -0.54 8.58
CA ALA A 76 -12.19 -1.99 8.57
C ALA A 76 -11.78 -2.53 7.18
N PHE A 77 -12.39 -2.02 6.11
CA PHE A 77 -12.03 -2.38 4.74
C PHE A 77 -10.69 -1.78 4.31
N THR A 78 -10.42 -0.54 4.68
CA THR A 78 -9.13 0.10 4.43
C THR A 78 -7.99 -0.68 5.07
N TYR A 79 -8.07 -0.97 6.36
CA TYR A 79 -7.02 -1.65 7.10
C TYR A 79 -6.82 -3.09 6.65
N SER A 80 -7.92 -3.84 6.48
CA SER A 80 -7.84 -5.19 5.93
C SER A 80 -7.32 -5.21 4.49
N GLY A 81 -7.63 -4.19 3.68
CA GLY A 81 -7.09 -4.03 2.34
C GLY A 81 -5.55 -3.93 2.32
N PHE A 82 -4.97 -3.12 3.21
CA PHE A 82 -3.51 -3.06 3.36
C PHE A 82 -2.90 -4.36 3.88
N LEU A 83 -3.59 -5.09 4.78
CA LEU A 83 -3.12 -6.41 5.21
C LEU A 83 -3.17 -7.43 4.07
N LEU A 84 -4.17 -7.37 3.19
CA LEU A 84 -4.22 -8.19 1.97
C LEU A 84 -3.04 -7.86 1.04
N VAL A 85 -2.69 -6.57 0.88
CA VAL A 85 -1.49 -6.15 0.15
C VAL A 85 -0.23 -6.74 0.78
N ALA A 86 -0.07 -6.68 2.11
CA ALA A 86 1.06 -7.27 2.81
C ALA A 86 1.17 -8.78 2.58
N LEU A 87 0.05 -9.49 2.65
CA LEU A 87 0.00 -10.93 2.42
C LEU A 87 0.34 -11.30 0.96
N ALA A 88 -0.26 -10.60 -0.01
CA ALA A 88 -0.02 -10.82 -1.43
C ALA A 88 1.44 -10.51 -1.81
N SER A 89 2.03 -9.46 -1.25
CA SER A 89 3.40 -9.03 -1.52
C SER A 89 4.43 -10.13 -1.27
N ARG A 90 4.20 -11.01 -0.31
CA ARG A 90 5.13 -12.12 -0.01
C ARG A 90 5.35 -13.07 -1.20
N ARG A 91 4.37 -13.20 -2.08
CA ARG A 91 4.48 -14.05 -3.28
C ARG A 91 5.42 -13.47 -4.33
N TRP A 92 5.70 -12.16 -4.25
CA TRP A 92 6.62 -11.48 -5.16
C TRP A 92 8.08 -11.55 -4.70
N ARG A 93 8.30 -11.87 -3.43
CA ARG A 93 9.62 -11.93 -2.80
C ARG A 93 10.66 -12.75 -3.60
N PRO A 94 10.35 -13.96 -4.12
CA PRO A 94 11.32 -14.75 -4.87
C PRO A 94 11.65 -14.17 -6.26
N GLN A 95 10.84 -13.26 -6.76
CA GLN A 95 10.90 -12.76 -8.14
C GLN A 95 11.72 -11.47 -8.27
N ILE A 96 12.08 -10.84 -7.14
CA ILE A 96 12.75 -9.54 -7.12
C ILE A 96 14.24 -9.77 -6.85
N GLY A 97 15.05 -9.67 -7.90
CA GLY A 97 16.51 -9.73 -7.83
C GLY A 97 17.14 -8.40 -7.36
N GLY A 98 18.42 -8.43 -6.99
CA GLY A 98 19.14 -7.32 -6.37
C GLY A 98 19.81 -6.30 -7.32
N HIS A 99 19.63 -6.38 -8.64
CA HIS A 99 20.26 -5.46 -9.58
C HIS A 99 19.22 -4.68 -10.38
N LEU A 100 19.48 -3.39 -10.59
CA LEU A 100 18.63 -2.53 -11.39
C LEU A 100 18.58 -3.05 -12.84
N SER A 101 17.38 -3.34 -13.31
CA SER A 101 17.11 -3.80 -14.67
C SER A 101 15.71 -3.33 -15.10
N SER A 102 15.46 -3.27 -16.40
CA SER A 102 14.12 -2.96 -16.92
C SER A 102 13.07 -3.94 -16.39
N GLY A 103 13.42 -5.22 -16.26
CA GLY A 103 12.56 -6.23 -15.67
C GLY A 103 12.21 -5.95 -14.20
N LEU A 104 13.15 -5.43 -13.41
CA LEU A 104 12.89 -5.05 -12.02
C LEU A 104 11.97 -3.84 -11.95
N VAL A 105 12.18 -2.82 -12.77
CA VAL A 105 11.30 -1.64 -12.88
C VAL A 105 9.87 -2.07 -13.22
N MET A 106 9.71 -2.93 -14.23
CA MET A 106 8.38 -3.44 -14.64
C MET A 106 7.70 -4.25 -13.52
N ARG A 107 8.45 -4.99 -12.72
CA ARG A 107 7.88 -5.73 -11.56
C ARG A 107 7.39 -4.78 -10.47
N PHE A 108 8.11 -3.71 -10.17
CA PHE A 108 7.67 -2.71 -9.22
C PHE A 108 6.45 -1.95 -9.73
N ALA A 109 6.45 -1.49 -10.99
CA ALA A 109 5.29 -0.87 -11.61
C ALA A 109 4.06 -1.81 -11.61
N GLY A 110 4.26 -3.07 -12.03
CA GLY A 110 3.22 -4.08 -12.04
C GLY A 110 2.68 -4.41 -10.64
N ALA A 111 3.54 -4.44 -9.61
CA ALA A 111 3.11 -4.59 -8.22
C ALA A 111 2.19 -3.42 -7.81
N GLY A 112 2.58 -2.18 -8.10
CA GLY A 112 1.75 -1.01 -7.83
C GLY A 112 0.37 -1.10 -8.48
N VAL A 113 0.32 -1.50 -9.76
CA VAL A 113 -0.95 -1.69 -10.47
C VAL A 113 -1.82 -2.76 -9.80
N VAL A 114 -1.26 -3.95 -9.57
CA VAL A 114 -2.02 -5.07 -8.96
C VAL A 114 -2.56 -4.70 -7.59
N PHE A 115 -1.74 -4.05 -6.75
CA PHE A 115 -2.15 -3.71 -5.40
C PHE A 115 -3.16 -2.57 -5.37
N ALA A 116 -3.05 -1.56 -6.25
CA ALA A 116 -4.08 -0.54 -6.38
C ALA A 116 -5.43 -1.14 -6.79
N VAL A 117 -5.45 -2.02 -7.80
CA VAL A 117 -6.69 -2.68 -8.25
C VAL A 117 -7.32 -3.54 -7.15
N VAL A 118 -6.50 -4.35 -6.45
CA VAL A 118 -7.00 -5.20 -5.36
C VAL A 118 -7.53 -4.36 -4.20
N TYR A 119 -6.78 -3.34 -3.80
CA TYR A 119 -7.16 -2.46 -2.70
C TYR A 119 -8.42 -1.67 -3.02
N ASP A 120 -8.48 -1.02 -4.18
CA ASP A 120 -9.64 -0.23 -4.58
C ASP A 120 -10.87 -1.13 -4.83
N GLY A 121 -10.67 -2.32 -5.41
CA GLY A 121 -11.72 -3.31 -5.53
C GLY A 121 -12.32 -3.68 -4.18
N TRP A 122 -11.47 -3.91 -3.17
CA TRP A 122 -11.89 -4.25 -1.81
C TRP A 122 -12.56 -3.08 -1.09
N THR A 123 -12.02 -1.88 -1.17
CA THR A 123 -12.60 -0.70 -0.50
C THR A 123 -13.90 -0.24 -1.17
N ASN A 124 -14.01 -0.30 -2.50
CA ASN A 124 -15.28 -0.05 -3.20
C ASN A 124 -16.35 -1.09 -2.83
N PHE A 125 -15.98 -2.36 -2.65
CA PHE A 125 -16.88 -3.35 -2.10
C PHE A 125 -17.33 -2.96 -0.68
N GLY A 126 -16.43 -2.45 0.15
CA GLY A 126 -16.74 -1.93 1.47
C GLY A 126 -17.74 -0.77 1.44
N VAL A 127 -17.56 0.17 0.52
CA VAL A 127 -18.51 1.27 0.28
C VAL A 127 -19.89 0.74 -0.10
N PHE A 128 -19.96 -0.19 -1.03
CA PHE A 128 -21.20 -0.86 -1.41
C PHE A 128 -21.85 -1.54 -0.21
N TRP A 129 -21.09 -2.33 0.54
CA TRP A 129 -21.60 -3.11 1.67
C TRP A 129 -22.16 -2.26 2.80
N LEU A 130 -21.52 -1.15 3.10
CA LEU A 130 -21.85 -0.31 4.25
C LEU A 130 -22.98 0.69 3.98
N TRP A 131 -23.12 1.19 2.75
CA TRP A 131 -23.96 2.36 2.51
C TRP A 131 -24.95 2.23 1.34
N TRP A 132 -24.89 1.14 0.58
CA TRP A 132 -25.80 0.98 -0.56
C TRP A 132 -26.72 -0.23 -0.38
N ALA A 133 -27.92 -0.16 -0.96
CA ALA A 133 -28.77 -1.35 -1.04
C ALA A 133 -28.09 -2.46 -1.86
N HIS A 134 -28.11 -3.68 -1.37
CA HIS A 134 -27.37 -4.82 -1.91
C HIS A 134 -28.00 -5.37 -3.20
N THR A 135 -28.03 -4.57 -4.25
CA THR A 135 -28.51 -4.94 -5.58
C THR A 135 -27.37 -4.94 -6.60
N PRO A 136 -27.43 -5.77 -7.67
CA PRO A 136 -26.43 -5.76 -8.72
C PRO A 136 -26.23 -4.39 -9.39
N GLY A 137 -27.32 -3.62 -9.56
CA GLY A 137 -27.26 -2.27 -10.12
C GLY A 137 -26.45 -1.30 -9.24
N ASN A 138 -26.66 -1.35 -7.93
CA ASN A 138 -25.90 -0.53 -6.99
C ASN A 138 -24.42 -0.95 -6.88
N LEU A 139 -24.13 -2.24 -6.96
CA LEU A 139 -22.76 -2.71 -7.04
C LEU A 139 -22.05 -2.11 -8.26
N LEU A 140 -22.68 -2.22 -9.44
CA LEU A 140 -22.13 -1.63 -10.67
C LEU A 140 -21.97 -0.12 -10.55
N ALA A 141 -22.94 0.59 -9.95
CA ALA A 141 -22.89 2.03 -9.75
C ALA A 141 -21.70 2.45 -8.88
N VAL A 142 -21.46 1.77 -7.73
CA VAL A 142 -20.33 2.07 -6.84
C VAL A 142 -19.00 1.92 -7.57
N TYR A 143 -18.82 0.83 -8.30
CA TYR A 143 -17.55 0.61 -9.04
C TYR A 143 -17.38 1.61 -10.20
N THR A 144 -18.47 1.98 -10.88
CA THR A 144 -18.45 3.01 -11.94
C THR A 144 -18.07 4.38 -11.38
N LEU A 145 -18.67 4.76 -10.26
CA LEU A 145 -18.34 6.02 -9.57
C LEU A 145 -16.92 6.02 -9.00
N GLY A 146 -16.39 4.85 -8.66
CA GLY A 146 -15.02 4.66 -8.20
C GLY A 146 -13.96 4.78 -9.31
N LEU A 147 -14.30 4.65 -10.60
CA LEU A 147 -13.33 4.62 -11.69
C LEU A 147 -12.35 5.80 -11.72
N PRO A 148 -12.75 7.07 -11.55
CA PRO A 148 -11.80 8.18 -11.55
C PRO A 148 -10.74 8.06 -10.42
N PHE A 149 -11.16 7.58 -9.25
CA PHE A 149 -10.26 7.38 -8.11
C PHE A 149 -9.30 6.22 -8.36
N ILE A 150 -9.77 5.11 -8.93
CA ILE A 150 -8.94 3.96 -9.31
C ILE A 150 -7.88 4.39 -10.33
N LEU A 151 -8.24 5.14 -11.36
CA LEU A 151 -7.29 5.61 -12.38
C LEU A 151 -6.20 6.51 -11.77
N TYR A 152 -6.59 7.41 -10.87
CA TYR A 152 -5.65 8.28 -10.17
C TYR A 152 -4.73 7.48 -9.25
N HIS A 153 -5.28 6.50 -8.53
CA HIS A 153 -4.52 5.63 -7.64
C HIS A 153 -3.55 4.71 -8.42
N LEU A 154 -3.94 4.20 -9.58
CA LEU A 154 -3.07 3.45 -10.47
C LEU A 154 -1.85 4.27 -10.89
N LEU A 155 -2.06 5.51 -11.34
CA LEU A 155 -0.96 6.40 -11.74
C LEU A 155 -0.03 6.69 -10.56
N SER A 156 -0.58 7.07 -9.40
CA SER A 156 0.22 7.36 -8.21
C SER A 156 0.96 6.12 -7.69
N SER A 157 0.35 4.94 -7.76
CA SER A 157 1.00 3.68 -7.36
C SER A 157 2.17 3.31 -8.29
N ILE A 158 2.02 3.43 -9.60
CA ILE A 158 3.13 3.24 -10.54
C ILE A 158 4.29 4.18 -10.18
N MET A 159 4.00 5.45 -9.93
CA MET A 159 5.02 6.45 -9.56
C MET A 159 5.67 6.13 -8.21
N THR A 160 4.90 5.87 -7.18
CA THR A 160 5.44 5.61 -5.83
C THR A 160 6.22 4.30 -5.77
N PHE A 161 5.77 3.25 -6.45
CA PHE A 161 6.49 1.98 -6.49
C PHE A 161 7.80 2.08 -7.28
N THR A 162 7.83 2.83 -8.39
CA THR A 162 9.04 2.96 -9.22
C THR A 162 9.99 4.02 -8.71
N LEU A 163 9.52 5.19 -8.27
CA LEU A 163 10.37 6.32 -7.88
C LEU A 163 10.77 6.29 -6.40
N VAL A 164 10.00 5.64 -5.54
CA VAL A 164 10.27 5.53 -4.11
C VAL A 164 10.59 4.09 -3.73
N GLY A 165 9.73 3.14 -4.09
CA GLY A 165 9.85 1.74 -3.70
C GLY A 165 11.10 1.07 -4.25
N LEU A 166 11.37 1.22 -5.52
CA LEU A 166 12.52 0.59 -6.17
C LEU A 166 13.87 1.11 -5.64
N PRO A 167 14.13 2.43 -5.52
CA PRO A 167 15.37 2.92 -4.92
C PRO A 167 15.55 2.45 -3.47
N LEU A 168 14.49 2.48 -2.66
CA LEU A 168 14.56 1.99 -1.29
C LEU A 168 14.82 0.49 -1.22
N TRP A 169 14.20 -0.30 -2.09
CA TRP A 169 14.51 -1.73 -2.19
C TRP A 169 15.99 -1.95 -2.47
N LEU A 170 16.56 -1.25 -3.46
CA LEU A 170 17.97 -1.38 -3.82
C LEU A 170 18.92 -0.92 -2.70
N ALA A 171 18.49 0.04 -1.88
CA ALA A 171 19.28 0.53 -0.74
C ALA A 171 19.18 -0.37 0.49
N LEU A 172 18.05 -1.07 0.70
CA LEU A 172 17.76 -1.83 1.92
C LEU A 172 17.93 -3.36 1.74
N SER A 173 18.02 -3.86 0.52
CA SER A 173 18.22 -5.27 0.18
C SER A 173 19.72 -5.56 -0.04
#